data_dc7929eaa558c182d8c02f4cee6fdd1c
#
_entry.id   dc7929eaa558c182d8c02f4cee6fdd1c
#
_cell.length_a   1.000
_cell.length_b   1.000
_cell.length_c   1.000
_cell.angle_alpha   90.00
_cell.angle_beta   90.00
_cell.angle_gamma   90.00
#
_symmetry.space_group_name_H-M   'P 1'
#
loop_
_entity.id
_entity.type
_entity.pdbx_description
1 polymer ?
#
loop_
_entity_poly.entity_id
_entity_poly.type
_entity_poly.pdbx_seq_one_letter_code
_entity_poly.pdbx_strand_id
1 'polypeptide(L)'
;MEEKNLIVTEQEQGKRLDVYLTLALDISRSYAQQLIQRQGVTVNGKDAKANRRLNEGDQVKAVIEVQEEYKVVPQDIPLDIVYEDRDIIVINKARGMVVHPAAGNPDGTLVNALLYHCQGELSGINGVIRPGIVHRLDKDTSGVMVAAKTDEAHKGLAEQIKAHSAHRTYWALVHGNISEERGIVDAPIGRHPKDRVKMAVTFKGGREAVTHFKVLKRYGDYTWVECKLETGRTHQIRVHMAYIHHPVVNDPLYGYKKDDFPIEDQALHSHCLDLVHPITGKAMHFEAPAPADFLACLKRAEEKD
;
A
#
# COMPACT_ATOMS: atom_id res chain seq x y z
N MET A 1 -16.10 -24.30 6.20
CA MET A 1 -17.36 -23.65 5.76
C MET A 1 -18.31 -23.66 6.94
N GLU A 2 -18.86 -22.53 7.32
CA GLU A 2 -19.84 -22.39 8.40
C GLU A 2 -21.19 -22.02 7.80
N GLU A 3 -22.25 -22.72 8.24
CA GLU A 3 -23.61 -22.45 7.79
C GLU A 3 -24.32 -21.56 8.82
N LYS A 4 -24.80 -20.40 8.36
CA LYS A 4 -25.63 -19.48 9.17
C LYS A 4 -27.05 -19.49 8.68
N ASN A 5 -27.97 -19.75 9.60
CA ASN A 5 -29.42 -19.70 9.36
C ASN A 5 -29.98 -18.48 10.08
N LEU A 6 -30.55 -17.56 9.33
CA LEU A 6 -31.04 -16.25 9.79
C LEU A 6 -32.55 -16.15 9.47
N ILE A 7 -33.32 -15.52 10.35
CA ILE A 7 -34.74 -15.22 10.12
C ILE A 7 -34.87 -13.69 10.09
N VAL A 8 -35.49 -13.19 9.04
CA VAL A 8 -35.71 -11.72 8.87
C VAL A 8 -36.77 -11.25 9.83
N THR A 9 -36.46 -10.27 10.63
CA THR A 9 -37.37 -9.64 11.59
C THR A 9 -38.15 -8.48 10.95
N GLU A 10 -39.20 -7.98 11.63
CA GLU A 10 -39.99 -6.80 11.20
C GLU A 10 -39.09 -5.58 10.94
N GLN A 11 -38.07 -5.34 11.78
CA GLN A 11 -37.14 -4.21 11.63
C GLN A 11 -36.22 -4.32 10.40
N GLU A 12 -36.14 -5.49 9.82
CA GLU A 12 -35.27 -5.81 8.69
C GLU A 12 -36.04 -5.96 7.38
N GLN A 13 -37.37 -5.95 7.46
CA GLN A 13 -38.25 -5.99 6.31
C GLN A 13 -37.91 -4.88 5.30
N GLY A 14 -37.94 -5.20 4.02
CA GLY A 14 -37.66 -4.29 2.92
C GLY A 14 -36.18 -4.03 2.66
N LYS A 15 -35.28 -4.48 3.53
CA LYS A 15 -33.82 -4.40 3.26
C LYS A 15 -33.46 -5.26 2.06
N ARG A 16 -32.44 -4.85 1.33
CA ARG A 16 -31.87 -5.65 0.25
C ARG A 16 -31.05 -6.79 0.87
N LEU A 17 -31.01 -7.94 0.24
CA LEU A 17 -30.31 -9.12 0.72
C LEU A 17 -28.81 -8.85 0.96
N ASP A 18 -28.13 -8.13 0.04
CA ASP A 18 -26.71 -7.77 0.20
C ASP A 18 -26.48 -6.87 1.43
N VAL A 19 -27.39 -5.96 1.73
CA VAL A 19 -27.31 -5.06 2.90
C VAL A 19 -27.64 -5.82 4.19
N TYR A 20 -28.66 -6.68 4.15
CA TYR A 20 -29.04 -7.50 5.30
C TYR A 20 -27.90 -8.41 5.76
N LEU A 21 -27.26 -9.14 4.83
CA LEU A 21 -26.11 -10.00 5.13
C LEU A 21 -24.92 -9.22 5.72
N THR A 22 -24.67 -8.00 5.23
CA THR A 22 -23.62 -7.14 5.77
C THR A 22 -23.84 -6.85 7.26
N LEU A 23 -25.06 -6.55 7.65
CA LEU A 23 -25.40 -6.22 9.03
C LEU A 23 -25.50 -7.48 9.93
N ALA A 24 -26.13 -8.53 9.43
CA ALA A 24 -26.42 -9.74 10.21
C ALA A 24 -25.19 -10.63 10.44
N LEU A 25 -24.20 -10.56 9.55
CA LEU A 25 -23.01 -11.42 9.58
C LEU A 25 -21.71 -10.64 9.83
N ASP A 26 -21.78 -9.30 10.01
CA ASP A 26 -20.64 -8.41 10.16
C ASP A 26 -19.57 -8.58 9.05
N ILE A 27 -20.05 -8.67 7.80
CA ILE A 27 -19.20 -8.84 6.61
C ILE A 27 -19.25 -7.63 5.69
N SER A 28 -18.24 -7.44 4.84
CA SER A 28 -18.27 -6.36 3.85
C SER A 28 -19.37 -6.61 2.80
N ARG A 29 -19.97 -5.51 2.29
CA ARG A 29 -20.97 -5.61 1.22
C ARG A 29 -20.44 -6.31 -0.04
N SER A 30 -19.17 -6.09 -0.36
CA SER A 30 -18.51 -6.77 -1.49
C SER A 30 -18.47 -8.28 -1.30
N TYR A 31 -18.14 -8.74 -0.09
CA TYR A 31 -18.12 -10.15 0.24
C TYR A 31 -19.54 -10.76 0.25
N ALA A 32 -20.54 -10.05 0.79
CA ALA A 32 -21.94 -10.47 0.73
C ALA A 32 -22.41 -10.67 -0.73
N GLN A 33 -22.04 -9.76 -1.65
CA GLN A 33 -22.37 -9.91 -3.06
C GLN A 33 -21.65 -11.09 -3.73
N GLN A 34 -20.40 -11.35 -3.35
CA GLN A 34 -19.66 -12.53 -3.84
C GLN A 34 -20.27 -13.84 -3.36
N LEU A 35 -20.70 -13.92 -2.09
CA LEU A 35 -21.38 -15.09 -1.55
C LEU A 35 -22.67 -15.38 -2.31
N ILE A 36 -23.47 -14.35 -2.58
CA ILE A 36 -24.71 -14.48 -3.36
C ILE A 36 -24.39 -14.92 -4.80
N GLN A 37 -23.40 -14.34 -5.43
CA GLN A 37 -23.00 -14.67 -6.81
C GLN A 37 -22.49 -16.12 -6.95
N ARG A 38 -21.85 -16.65 -5.91
CA ARG A 38 -21.35 -18.05 -5.84
C ARG A 38 -22.42 -19.05 -5.39
N GLN A 39 -23.69 -18.60 -5.30
CA GLN A 39 -24.82 -19.42 -4.81
C GLN A 39 -24.63 -19.91 -3.36
N GLY A 40 -23.78 -19.24 -2.58
CA GLY A 40 -23.61 -19.53 -1.15
C GLY A 40 -24.72 -18.97 -0.26
N VAL A 41 -25.76 -18.35 -0.84
CA VAL A 41 -26.89 -17.76 -0.08
C VAL A 41 -28.20 -18.13 -0.72
N THR A 42 -29.12 -18.67 0.10
CA THR A 42 -30.51 -18.94 -0.31
C THR A 42 -31.51 -18.19 0.56
N VAL A 43 -32.65 -17.85 0.00
CA VAL A 43 -33.80 -17.28 0.72
C VAL A 43 -34.99 -18.20 0.52
N ASN A 44 -35.53 -18.76 1.61
CA ASN A 44 -36.59 -19.77 1.60
C ASN A 44 -36.24 -20.99 0.73
N GLY A 45 -34.96 -21.42 0.82
CA GLY A 45 -34.43 -22.56 0.07
C GLY A 45 -34.18 -22.32 -1.42
N LYS A 46 -34.29 -21.07 -1.92
CA LYS A 46 -34.08 -20.71 -3.34
C LYS A 46 -32.98 -19.69 -3.49
N ASP A 47 -32.22 -19.79 -4.57
CA ASP A 47 -31.22 -18.77 -4.94
C ASP A 47 -31.85 -17.38 -5.09
N ALA A 48 -31.15 -16.37 -4.66
CA ALA A 48 -31.66 -15.01 -4.66
C ALA A 48 -30.61 -14.03 -5.21
N LYS A 49 -31.08 -12.94 -5.85
CA LYS A 49 -30.22 -11.85 -6.33
C LYS A 49 -29.88 -10.89 -5.18
N ALA A 50 -28.72 -10.26 -5.22
CA ALA A 50 -28.24 -9.33 -4.21
C ALA A 50 -29.21 -8.16 -3.90
N ASN A 51 -29.97 -7.72 -4.90
CA ASN A 51 -30.97 -6.65 -4.77
C ASN A 51 -32.36 -7.12 -4.34
N ARG A 52 -32.56 -8.42 -4.08
CA ARG A 52 -33.84 -8.94 -3.56
C ARG A 52 -34.18 -8.23 -2.25
N ARG A 53 -35.42 -7.73 -2.14
CA ARG A 53 -35.95 -7.20 -0.89
C ARG A 53 -36.53 -8.35 -0.05
N LEU A 54 -36.18 -8.32 1.21
CA LEU A 54 -36.60 -9.35 2.17
C LEU A 54 -37.93 -8.98 2.82
N ASN A 55 -38.73 -10.00 3.14
CA ASN A 55 -39.96 -9.86 3.92
C ASN A 55 -39.72 -10.40 5.33
N GLU A 56 -40.52 -9.96 6.30
CA GLU A 56 -40.53 -10.57 7.62
C GLU A 56 -40.80 -12.06 7.51
N GLY A 57 -40.08 -12.85 8.29
CA GLY A 57 -40.17 -14.31 8.29
C GLY A 57 -39.39 -15.02 7.18
N ASP A 58 -38.76 -14.28 6.23
CA ASP A 58 -37.90 -14.91 5.25
C ASP A 58 -36.72 -15.62 5.94
N GLN A 59 -36.49 -16.90 5.56
CA GLN A 59 -35.38 -17.70 6.05
C GLN A 59 -34.18 -17.52 5.10
N VAL A 60 -33.15 -16.91 5.61
CA VAL A 60 -31.90 -16.69 4.86
C VAL A 60 -30.85 -17.67 5.36
N LYS A 61 -30.39 -18.56 4.48
CA LYS A 61 -29.29 -19.48 4.74
C LYS A 61 -28.05 -18.96 3.99
N ALA A 62 -26.95 -18.78 4.72
CA ALA A 62 -25.67 -18.38 4.14
C ALA A 62 -24.59 -19.40 4.51
N VAL A 63 -23.85 -19.88 3.53
CA VAL A 63 -22.65 -20.71 3.71
C VAL A 63 -21.43 -19.81 3.60
N ILE A 64 -20.83 -19.51 4.75
CA ILE A 64 -19.66 -18.65 4.83
C ILE A 64 -18.42 -19.55 4.75
N GLU A 65 -17.52 -19.27 3.83
CA GLU A 65 -16.18 -19.82 3.95
C GLU A 65 -15.60 -19.21 5.24
N VAL A 66 -15.38 -20.04 6.26
CA VAL A 66 -14.54 -19.62 7.39
C VAL A 66 -13.20 -19.29 6.74
N GLN A 67 -12.94 -18.01 6.54
CA GLN A 67 -11.57 -17.59 6.26
C GLN A 67 -10.81 -18.08 7.49
N GLU A 68 -9.93 -19.07 7.32
CA GLU A 68 -8.87 -19.28 8.29
C GLU A 68 -8.31 -17.89 8.55
N GLU A 69 -8.41 -17.44 9.81
CA GLU A 69 -7.77 -16.19 10.20
C GLU A 69 -6.33 -16.31 9.66
N TYR A 70 -6.00 -15.51 8.65
CA TYR A 70 -4.64 -15.44 8.14
C TYR A 70 -3.79 -14.91 9.28
N LYS A 71 -3.37 -15.82 10.17
CA LYS A 71 -2.41 -15.51 11.21
C LYS A 71 -1.09 -15.28 10.50
N VAL A 72 -0.70 -14.03 10.42
CA VAL A 72 0.64 -13.71 9.96
C VAL A 72 1.62 -14.29 10.98
N VAL A 73 2.40 -15.28 10.54
CA VAL A 73 3.33 -15.99 11.41
C VAL A 73 4.62 -15.16 11.53
N PRO A 74 5.13 -14.91 12.76
CA PRO A 74 6.43 -14.29 12.96
C PRO A 74 7.55 -15.11 12.27
N GLN A 75 8.45 -14.44 11.58
CA GLN A 75 9.59 -15.08 10.89
C GLN A 75 10.88 -14.34 11.21
N ASP A 76 11.94 -15.11 11.49
CA ASP A 76 13.28 -14.57 11.74
C ASP A 76 13.92 -14.10 10.43
N ILE A 77 13.54 -12.89 10.02
CA ILE A 77 14.06 -12.21 8.84
C ILE A 77 14.84 -10.99 9.32
N PRO A 78 16.13 -10.84 8.96
CA PRO A 78 16.93 -9.69 9.37
C PRO A 78 16.31 -8.36 8.96
N LEU A 79 16.27 -7.40 9.88
CA LEU A 79 15.82 -6.03 9.67
C LEU A 79 16.99 -5.06 9.80
N ASP A 80 17.11 -4.13 8.87
CA ASP A 80 18.00 -2.97 8.98
C ASP A 80 17.24 -1.85 9.73
N ILE A 81 17.47 -1.77 11.06
CA ILE A 81 16.75 -0.86 11.95
C ILE A 81 17.50 0.47 12.02
N VAL A 82 16.84 1.54 11.59
CA VAL A 82 17.36 2.92 11.64
C VAL A 82 17.13 3.54 13.03
N TYR A 83 15.98 3.25 13.62
CA TYR A 83 15.60 3.72 14.96
C TYR A 83 14.55 2.82 15.57
N GLU A 84 14.60 2.65 16.86
CA GLU A 84 13.55 1.96 17.62
C GLU A 84 13.43 2.53 19.03
N ASP A 85 12.19 2.65 19.50
CA ASP A 85 11.88 2.87 20.90
C ASP A 85 10.67 2.01 21.33
N ARG A 86 10.00 2.40 22.43
CA ARG A 86 8.82 1.69 22.90
C ARG A 86 7.64 1.77 21.93
N ASP A 87 7.50 2.87 21.20
CA ASP A 87 6.27 3.26 20.51
C ASP A 87 6.35 3.08 19.00
N ILE A 88 7.54 3.28 18.40
CA ILE A 88 7.76 3.19 16.96
C ILE A 88 9.02 2.42 16.62
N ILE A 89 9.05 1.85 15.42
CA ILE A 89 10.25 1.28 14.81
C ILE A 89 10.39 1.85 13.39
N VAL A 90 11.59 2.32 13.06
CA VAL A 90 11.96 2.84 11.73
C VAL A 90 12.99 1.93 11.12
N ILE A 91 12.75 1.50 9.92
CA ILE A 91 13.57 0.52 9.21
C ILE A 91 13.99 1.04 7.83
N ASN A 92 15.12 0.58 7.36
CA ASN A 92 15.52 0.64 5.96
C ASN A 92 15.05 -0.64 5.26
N LYS A 93 13.88 -0.60 4.63
CA LYS A 93 13.31 -1.78 3.96
C LYS A 93 14.17 -2.20 2.77
N ALA A 94 14.55 -3.45 2.73
CA ALA A 94 15.25 -4.02 1.58
C ALA A 94 14.36 -4.01 0.32
N ARG A 95 15.00 -3.87 -0.86
CA ARG A 95 14.38 -4.16 -2.16
C ARG A 95 13.94 -5.62 -2.23
N GLY A 96 12.88 -5.93 -2.96
CA GLY A 96 12.32 -7.28 -3.08
C GLY A 96 11.42 -7.71 -1.92
N MET A 97 11.43 -6.99 -0.79
CA MET A 97 10.59 -7.30 0.38
C MET A 97 9.22 -6.67 0.27
N VAL A 98 8.16 -7.48 0.30
CA VAL A 98 6.76 -7.03 0.39
C VAL A 98 6.46 -6.55 1.81
N VAL A 99 5.68 -5.48 1.97
CA VAL A 99 5.39 -4.91 3.30
C VAL A 99 4.49 -5.80 4.13
N HIS A 100 3.42 -6.35 3.56
CA HIS A 100 2.45 -7.18 4.28
C HIS A 100 1.95 -8.31 3.39
N PRO A 101 1.48 -9.43 3.97
CA PRO A 101 0.98 -10.56 3.21
C PRO A 101 -0.12 -10.17 2.22
N ALA A 102 -0.05 -10.75 1.03
CA ALA A 102 -1.00 -10.57 -0.05
C ALA A 102 -1.05 -11.82 -0.93
N ALA A 103 -2.03 -11.89 -1.83
CA ALA A 103 -2.09 -12.97 -2.83
C ALA A 103 -0.76 -13.05 -3.61
N GLY A 104 -0.13 -14.22 -3.61
CA GLY A 104 1.18 -14.47 -4.21
C GLY A 104 2.40 -14.19 -3.31
N ASN A 105 2.20 -13.59 -2.13
CA ASN A 105 3.24 -13.39 -1.12
C ASN A 105 2.63 -13.59 0.27
N PRO A 106 2.34 -14.82 0.69
CA PRO A 106 1.65 -15.10 1.95
C PRO A 106 2.55 -14.90 3.18
N ASP A 107 3.85 -14.96 3.00
CA ASP A 107 4.91 -14.90 4.03
C ASP A 107 6.15 -14.18 3.49
N GLY A 108 7.24 -14.17 4.26
CA GLY A 108 8.49 -13.50 3.89
C GLY A 108 8.35 -11.96 3.82
N THR A 109 7.35 -11.39 4.47
CA THR A 109 7.05 -9.96 4.39
C THR A 109 7.67 -9.19 5.55
N LEU A 110 7.72 -7.86 5.42
CA LEU A 110 8.16 -7.00 6.50
C LEU A 110 7.34 -7.21 7.78
N VAL A 111 6.02 -7.43 7.67
CA VAL A 111 5.18 -7.70 8.84
C VAL A 111 5.56 -9.00 9.53
N ASN A 112 5.94 -10.06 8.80
CA ASN A 112 6.45 -11.29 9.42
C ASN A 112 7.72 -11.03 10.21
N ALA A 113 8.66 -10.24 9.66
CA ALA A 113 9.90 -9.86 10.32
C ALA A 113 9.67 -8.97 11.56
N LEU A 114 8.80 -7.96 11.44
CA LEU A 114 8.45 -7.07 12.55
C LEU A 114 7.76 -7.82 13.69
N LEU A 115 6.85 -8.76 13.40
CA LEU A 115 6.20 -9.58 14.43
C LEU A 115 7.21 -10.44 15.18
N TYR A 116 8.23 -10.95 14.50
CA TYR A 116 9.30 -11.72 15.15
C TYR A 116 10.17 -10.82 16.01
N HIS A 117 10.66 -9.71 15.45
CA HIS A 117 11.54 -8.77 16.15
C HIS A 117 10.87 -8.14 17.37
N CYS A 118 9.63 -7.66 17.24
CA CYS A 118 8.87 -7.02 18.30
C CYS A 118 8.15 -8.04 19.22
N GLN A 119 8.39 -9.35 19.06
CA GLN A 119 7.77 -10.41 19.89
C GLN A 119 6.23 -10.32 19.95
N GLY A 120 5.60 -9.90 18.86
CA GLY A 120 4.16 -9.68 18.77
C GLY A 120 3.67 -8.32 19.28
N GLU A 121 4.55 -7.49 19.83
CA GLU A 121 4.22 -6.13 20.28
C GLU A 121 4.16 -5.15 19.09
N LEU A 122 3.11 -5.24 18.31
CA LEU A 122 2.76 -4.30 17.23
C LEU A 122 1.31 -3.87 17.37
N SER A 123 1.02 -2.62 16.99
CA SER A 123 -0.36 -2.12 17.00
C SER A 123 -1.29 -2.97 16.14
N GLY A 124 -2.40 -3.42 16.73
CA GLY A 124 -3.42 -4.23 16.07
C GLY A 124 -4.48 -3.45 15.28
N ILE A 125 -4.42 -2.12 15.22
CA ILE A 125 -5.47 -1.25 14.66
C ILE A 125 -5.85 -1.63 13.22
N ASN A 126 -4.88 -1.99 12.38
CA ASN A 126 -5.13 -2.40 10.99
C ASN A 126 -5.39 -3.92 10.83
N GLY A 127 -5.73 -4.59 11.93
CA GLY A 127 -6.08 -6.01 11.97
C GLY A 127 -4.86 -6.93 11.86
N VAL A 128 -5.14 -8.22 11.86
CA VAL A 128 -4.13 -9.30 11.94
C VAL A 128 -3.14 -9.30 10.75
N ILE A 129 -3.56 -8.79 9.58
CA ILE A 129 -2.74 -8.86 8.35
C ILE A 129 -1.73 -7.71 8.26
N ARG A 130 -1.95 -6.59 8.97
CA ARG A 130 -1.17 -5.35 8.84
C ARG A 130 -0.83 -4.71 10.19
N PRO A 131 -0.45 -5.47 11.21
CA PRO A 131 -0.15 -4.90 12.51
C PRO A 131 0.97 -3.86 12.38
N GLY A 132 0.79 -2.72 13.03
CA GLY A 132 1.76 -1.61 13.05
C GLY A 132 1.94 -0.82 11.75
N ILE A 133 1.36 -1.24 10.63
CA ILE A 133 1.62 -0.63 9.32
C ILE A 133 0.73 0.60 9.09
N VAL A 134 1.34 1.78 9.02
CA VAL A 134 0.67 3.07 8.77
C VAL A 134 0.84 3.58 7.33
N HIS A 135 1.89 3.14 6.64
CA HIS A 135 2.13 3.40 5.21
C HIS A 135 2.86 2.23 4.56
N ARG A 136 3.10 2.30 3.26
CA ARG A 136 3.77 1.21 2.54
C ARG A 136 4.72 1.73 1.46
N LEU A 137 5.73 0.91 1.17
CA LEU A 137 6.55 0.97 -0.03
C LEU A 137 6.14 -0.18 -0.98
N ASP A 138 6.42 -0.02 -2.25
CA ASP A 138 6.29 -1.12 -3.21
C ASP A 138 7.34 -2.21 -2.91
N LYS A 139 7.11 -3.44 -3.36
CA LYS A 139 8.01 -4.58 -3.17
C LYS A 139 9.46 -4.20 -3.48
N ASP A 140 9.68 -3.64 -4.67
CA ASP A 140 11.00 -3.38 -5.23
C ASP A 140 11.47 -1.92 -5.03
N THR A 141 10.80 -1.19 -4.13
CA THR A 141 11.27 0.10 -3.61
C THR A 141 11.93 -0.14 -2.25
N SER A 142 13.19 0.24 -2.12
CA SER A 142 13.95 0.20 -0.87
C SER A 142 13.77 1.48 -0.06
N GLY A 143 14.22 1.48 1.20
CA GLY A 143 14.42 2.69 1.99
C GLY A 143 13.55 2.84 3.21
N VAL A 144 13.56 4.04 3.78
CA VAL A 144 13.02 4.32 5.10
C VAL A 144 11.51 4.14 5.19
N MET A 145 11.09 3.46 6.26
CA MET A 145 9.70 3.20 6.58
C MET A 145 9.50 3.13 8.09
N VAL A 146 8.38 3.66 8.61
CA VAL A 146 8.00 3.58 10.03
C VAL A 146 6.84 2.62 10.25
N ALA A 147 6.90 1.88 11.36
CA ALA A 147 5.80 1.09 11.88
C ALA A 147 5.52 1.45 13.35
N ALA A 148 4.29 1.26 13.79
CA ALA A 148 3.83 1.55 15.14
C ALA A 148 3.86 0.27 16.00
N LYS A 149 4.46 0.36 17.19
CA LYS A 149 4.46 -0.72 18.20
C LYS A 149 3.24 -0.63 19.10
N THR A 150 2.75 0.59 19.38
CA THR A 150 1.56 0.82 20.21
C THR A 150 0.39 1.39 19.40
N ASP A 151 -0.83 1.18 19.89
CA ASP A 151 -2.05 1.69 19.24
C ASP A 151 -2.12 3.23 19.27
N GLU A 152 -1.58 3.84 20.31
CA GLU A 152 -1.51 5.29 20.44
C GLU A 152 -0.56 5.88 19.37
N ALA A 153 0.62 5.29 19.23
CA ALA A 153 1.55 5.67 18.18
C ALA A 153 0.97 5.46 16.78
N HIS A 154 0.23 4.38 16.58
CA HIS A 154 -0.44 4.12 15.29
C HIS A 154 -1.42 5.23 14.92
N LYS A 155 -2.28 5.64 15.86
CA LYS A 155 -3.24 6.75 15.65
C LYS A 155 -2.52 8.04 15.29
N GLY A 156 -1.51 8.43 16.07
CA GLY A 156 -0.76 9.65 15.82
C GLY A 156 0.00 9.65 14.48
N LEU A 157 0.64 8.54 14.11
CA LEU A 157 1.30 8.41 12.80
C LEU A 157 0.29 8.42 11.65
N ALA A 158 -0.84 7.72 11.79
CA ALA A 158 -1.89 7.69 10.77
C ALA A 158 -2.51 9.09 10.55
N GLU A 159 -2.67 9.88 11.61
CA GLU A 159 -3.12 11.29 11.53
C GLU A 159 -2.11 12.15 10.77
N GLN A 160 -0.82 12.04 11.08
CA GLN A 160 0.23 12.78 10.37
C GLN A 160 0.28 12.44 8.87
N ILE A 161 0.14 11.15 8.52
CA ILE A 161 0.09 10.71 7.12
C ILE A 161 -1.15 11.24 6.42
N LYS A 162 -2.30 11.24 7.10
CA LYS A 162 -3.57 11.77 6.58
C LYS A 162 -3.54 13.30 6.42
N ALA A 163 -2.90 13.99 7.35
CA ALA A 163 -2.73 15.45 7.35
C ALA A 163 -1.58 15.91 6.44
N HIS A 164 -0.85 14.98 5.82
CA HIS A 164 0.33 15.24 4.98
C HIS A 164 1.47 15.96 5.74
N SER A 165 1.52 15.85 7.06
CA SER A 165 2.57 16.43 7.91
C SER A 165 3.77 15.49 8.12
N ALA A 166 3.64 14.19 7.83
CA ALA A 166 4.77 13.29 7.71
C ALA A 166 5.32 13.36 6.28
N HIS A 167 6.53 13.94 6.12
CA HIS A 167 7.13 14.16 4.82
C HIS A 167 8.00 12.98 4.41
N ARG A 168 7.82 12.53 3.18
CA ARG A 168 8.53 11.39 2.60
C ARG A 168 9.26 11.86 1.35
N THR A 169 10.57 11.71 1.37
CA THR A 169 11.45 12.12 0.28
C THR A 169 12.05 10.87 -0.37
N TYR A 170 11.97 10.80 -1.68
CA TYR A 170 12.45 9.68 -2.48
C TYR A 170 13.49 10.14 -3.47
N TRP A 171 14.43 9.27 -3.80
CA TRP A 171 15.32 9.41 -4.94
C TRP A 171 14.88 8.48 -6.05
N ALA A 172 14.86 8.97 -7.26
CA ALA A 172 14.57 8.20 -8.45
C ALA A 172 15.55 8.54 -9.58
N LEU A 173 15.98 7.53 -10.32
CA LEU A 173 16.61 7.73 -11.62
C LEU A 173 15.53 7.54 -12.68
N VAL A 174 15.35 8.54 -13.54
CA VAL A 174 14.29 8.55 -14.57
C VAL A 174 14.88 8.71 -15.96
N HIS A 175 14.14 8.26 -16.97
CA HIS A 175 14.49 8.44 -18.38
C HIS A 175 14.30 9.89 -18.82
N GLY A 176 15.15 10.31 -19.74
CA GLY A 176 15.10 11.61 -20.39
C GLY A 176 15.75 12.74 -19.56
N ASN A 177 16.00 13.83 -20.23
CA ASN A 177 16.54 15.04 -19.65
C ASN A 177 15.39 15.97 -19.24
N ILE A 178 15.13 16.12 -17.95
CA ILE A 178 14.14 17.06 -17.44
C ILE A 178 14.74 18.47 -17.47
N SER A 179 14.15 19.37 -18.26
CA SER A 179 14.64 20.75 -18.43
C SER A 179 14.47 21.61 -17.19
N GLU A 180 13.34 21.41 -16.48
CA GLU A 180 12.95 22.17 -15.30
C GLU A 180 13.75 21.73 -14.07
N GLU A 181 14.27 22.66 -13.28
CA GLU A 181 14.96 22.35 -12.02
C GLU A 181 14.03 21.78 -10.95
N ARG A 182 12.77 22.15 -11.00
CA ARG A 182 11.71 21.71 -10.07
C ARG A 182 10.36 21.70 -10.76
N GLY A 183 9.47 20.84 -10.30
CA GLY A 183 8.10 20.80 -10.79
C GLY A 183 7.14 20.12 -9.82
N ILE A 184 5.87 20.20 -10.15
CA ILE A 184 4.79 19.58 -9.42
C ILE A 184 3.95 18.76 -10.41
N VAL A 185 3.71 17.50 -10.09
CA VAL A 185 2.75 16.66 -10.79
C VAL A 185 1.52 16.54 -9.89
N ASP A 186 0.50 17.32 -10.20
CA ASP A 186 -0.81 17.29 -9.56
C ASP A 186 -1.79 16.61 -10.52
N ALA A 187 -1.93 15.29 -10.37
CA ALA A 187 -2.73 14.48 -11.27
C ALA A 187 -3.34 13.28 -10.53
N PRO A 188 -4.69 13.13 -10.51
CA PRO A 188 -5.35 12.11 -9.72
C PRO A 188 -5.05 10.69 -10.23
N ILE A 189 -4.81 9.77 -9.30
CA ILE A 189 -4.45 8.38 -9.60
C ILE A 189 -5.61 7.43 -9.27
N GLY A 190 -5.89 6.52 -10.20
CA GLY A 190 -6.86 5.44 -10.04
C GLY A 190 -6.37 4.13 -10.66
N ARG A 191 -7.19 3.08 -10.61
CA ARG A 191 -6.89 1.82 -11.29
C ARG A 191 -6.85 2.03 -12.81
N HIS A 192 -5.87 1.42 -13.45
CA HIS A 192 -5.82 1.44 -14.93
C HIS A 192 -7.06 0.72 -15.51
N PRO A 193 -7.74 1.30 -16.52
CA PRO A 193 -9.05 0.79 -16.97
C PRO A 193 -8.99 -0.61 -17.62
N LYS A 194 -7.86 -1.01 -18.17
CA LYS A 194 -7.69 -2.29 -18.86
C LYS A 194 -6.74 -3.25 -18.14
N ASP A 195 -5.80 -2.76 -17.35
CA ASP A 195 -4.78 -3.56 -16.68
C ASP A 195 -4.94 -3.47 -15.16
N ARG A 196 -5.41 -4.55 -14.54
CA ARG A 196 -5.70 -4.59 -13.10
C ARG A 196 -4.47 -4.47 -12.20
N VAL A 197 -3.27 -4.73 -12.71
CA VAL A 197 -2.01 -4.64 -11.96
C VAL A 197 -1.52 -3.19 -11.91
N LYS A 198 -1.85 -2.38 -12.93
CA LYS A 198 -1.40 -1.01 -13.07
C LYS A 198 -2.32 0.01 -12.40
N MET A 199 -1.72 1.12 -12.00
CA MET A 199 -2.39 2.38 -11.71
C MET A 199 -2.21 3.32 -12.90
N ALA A 200 -3.02 4.36 -12.98
CA ALA A 200 -2.91 5.36 -14.04
C ALA A 200 -3.39 6.73 -13.53
N VAL A 201 -2.91 7.80 -14.15
CA VAL A 201 -3.56 9.09 -14.03
C VAL A 201 -4.96 9.00 -14.65
N THR A 202 -5.97 9.35 -13.87
CA THR A 202 -7.36 9.33 -14.32
C THR A 202 -8.18 10.40 -13.62
N PHE A 203 -8.73 11.33 -14.39
CA PHE A 203 -9.55 12.44 -13.88
C PHE A 203 -10.97 12.00 -13.53
N LYS A 204 -11.41 10.83 -14.00
CA LYS A 204 -12.71 10.26 -13.67
C LYS A 204 -12.56 9.13 -12.65
N GLY A 205 -12.85 9.42 -11.38
CA GLY A 205 -12.80 8.43 -10.30
C GLY A 205 -11.40 8.17 -9.74
N GLY A 206 -10.40 8.94 -10.13
CA GLY A 206 -9.09 8.97 -9.50
C GLY A 206 -9.14 9.68 -8.14
N ARG A 207 -8.18 9.34 -7.28
CA ARG A 207 -7.96 10.00 -5.99
C ARG A 207 -6.86 11.03 -6.15
N GLU A 208 -7.01 12.18 -5.51
CA GLU A 208 -5.99 13.23 -5.46
C GLU A 208 -4.59 12.65 -5.20
N ALA A 209 -3.62 13.11 -6.00
CA ALA A 209 -2.23 12.69 -5.89
C ALA A 209 -1.32 13.85 -6.34
N VAL A 210 -0.41 14.25 -5.44
CA VAL A 210 0.53 15.36 -5.66
C VAL A 210 1.95 14.90 -5.36
N THR A 211 2.83 15.09 -6.33
CA THR A 211 4.28 14.79 -6.24
C THR A 211 5.08 16.02 -6.66
N HIS A 212 5.89 16.55 -5.75
CA HIS A 212 6.90 17.55 -6.08
C HIS A 212 8.17 16.83 -6.51
N PHE A 213 8.86 17.35 -7.53
CA PHE A 213 10.17 16.86 -7.88
C PHE A 213 11.20 18.02 -7.96
N LYS A 214 12.44 17.66 -7.69
CA LYS A 214 13.63 18.52 -7.85
C LYS A 214 14.70 17.72 -8.57
N VAL A 215 15.29 18.28 -9.62
CA VAL A 215 16.44 17.69 -10.31
C VAL A 215 17.66 17.80 -9.42
N LEU A 216 18.33 16.68 -9.19
CA LEU A 216 19.59 16.60 -8.46
C LEU A 216 20.79 16.61 -9.41
N LYS A 217 20.69 15.80 -10.50
CA LYS A 217 21.73 15.75 -11.54
C LYS A 217 21.12 15.25 -12.86
N ARG A 218 21.64 15.76 -13.99
CA ARG A 218 21.30 15.30 -15.33
C ARG A 218 22.46 14.50 -15.89
N TYR A 219 22.14 13.44 -16.64
CA TYR A 219 23.08 12.53 -17.28
C TYR A 219 22.61 12.30 -18.73
N GLY A 220 22.60 13.35 -19.57
CA GLY A 220 22.11 13.26 -20.93
C GLY A 220 20.71 12.68 -21.06
N ASP A 221 20.61 11.38 -21.33
CA ASP A 221 19.34 10.67 -21.50
C ASP A 221 18.66 10.27 -20.18
N TYR A 222 19.23 10.62 -19.03
CA TYR A 222 18.71 10.28 -17.71
C TYR A 222 18.76 11.46 -16.75
N THR A 223 17.85 11.47 -15.78
CA THR A 223 17.82 12.49 -14.72
C THR A 223 17.67 11.84 -13.36
N TRP A 224 18.53 12.20 -12.42
CA TRP A 224 18.36 11.88 -11.01
C TRP A 224 17.51 12.93 -10.35
N VAL A 225 16.39 12.52 -9.76
CA VAL A 225 15.43 13.43 -9.12
C VAL A 225 15.17 13.08 -7.68
N GLU A 226 14.94 14.11 -6.88
CA GLU A 226 14.31 14.02 -5.56
C GLU A 226 12.80 14.21 -5.74
N CYS A 227 12.00 13.31 -5.18
CA CYS A 227 10.54 13.40 -5.17
C CYS A 227 10.02 13.54 -3.75
N LYS A 228 9.22 14.57 -3.47
CA LYS A 228 8.51 14.76 -2.19
C LYS A 228 7.02 14.54 -2.39
N LEU A 229 6.45 13.70 -1.53
CA LEU A 229 5.04 13.31 -1.61
C LEU A 229 4.18 14.10 -0.64
N GLU A 230 3.12 14.75 -1.12
CA GLU A 230 2.01 15.18 -0.27
C GLU A 230 1.07 14.00 0.00
N THR A 231 0.71 13.26 -1.01
CA THR A 231 -0.15 12.07 -0.94
C THR A 231 0.67 10.78 -1.05
N GLY A 232 0.08 9.62 -0.75
CA GLY A 232 0.74 8.31 -0.84
C GLY A 232 -0.13 7.29 -1.57
N ARG A 233 -0.37 7.46 -2.87
CA ARG A 233 -1.14 6.49 -3.67
C ARG A 233 -0.23 5.36 -4.13
N THR A 234 -0.82 4.21 -4.38
CA THR A 234 -0.10 3.05 -4.93
C THR A 234 0.63 3.45 -6.20
N HIS A 235 1.94 3.15 -6.28
CA HIS A 235 2.84 3.46 -7.41
C HIS A 235 2.93 4.96 -7.77
N GLN A 236 2.63 5.88 -6.85
CA GLN A 236 2.41 7.29 -7.18
C GLN A 236 3.57 7.93 -7.96
N ILE A 237 4.81 7.86 -7.47
CA ILE A 237 5.98 8.43 -8.16
C ILE A 237 6.14 7.80 -9.53
N ARG A 238 6.04 6.48 -9.62
CA ARG A 238 6.19 5.70 -10.85
C ARG A 238 5.17 6.13 -11.92
N VAL A 239 3.90 6.27 -11.52
CA VAL A 239 2.81 6.72 -12.40
C VAL A 239 2.99 8.18 -12.80
N HIS A 240 3.34 9.07 -11.86
CA HIS A 240 3.50 10.50 -12.14
C HIS A 240 4.69 10.77 -13.05
N MET A 241 5.83 10.12 -12.80
CA MET A 241 7.01 10.29 -13.67
C MET A 241 6.75 9.74 -15.08
N ALA A 242 6.06 8.60 -15.20
CA ALA A 242 5.64 8.07 -16.50
C ALA A 242 4.63 9.00 -17.21
N TYR A 243 3.71 9.62 -16.45
CA TYR A 243 2.71 10.55 -16.99
C TYR A 243 3.34 11.81 -17.61
N ILE A 244 4.44 12.31 -17.03
CA ILE A 244 5.20 13.44 -17.58
C ILE A 244 6.30 12.99 -18.57
N HIS A 245 6.23 11.75 -19.07
CA HIS A 245 7.16 11.16 -20.05
C HIS A 245 8.60 10.94 -19.58
N HIS A 246 8.80 10.85 -18.26
CA HIS A 246 10.08 10.54 -17.62
C HIS A 246 9.93 9.31 -16.70
N PRO A 247 9.59 8.12 -17.22
CA PRO A 247 9.37 6.95 -16.37
C PRO A 247 10.65 6.57 -15.60
N VAL A 248 10.45 5.92 -14.45
CA VAL A 248 11.58 5.43 -13.63
C VAL A 248 12.34 4.35 -14.39
N VAL A 249 13.67 4.42 -14.36
CA VAL A 249 14.56 3.45 -14.99
C VAL A 249 14.28 2.04 -14.48
N ASN A 250 14.25 1.07 -15.40
CA ASN A 250 13.95 -0.34 -15.17
C ASN A 250 12.60 -0.61 -14.47
N ASP A 251 11.66 0.33 -14.50
CA ASP A 251 10.31 0.08 -13.98
C ASP A 251 9.58 -0.95 -14.85
N PRO A 252 9.24 -2.15 -14.32
CA PRO A 252 8.67 -3.23 -15.13
C PRO A 252 7.23 -2.96 -15.57
N LEU A 253 6.54 -2.00 -14.94
CA LEU A 253 5.14 -1.70 -15.24
C LEU A 253 4.96 -0.42 -16.06
N TYR A 254 5.74 0.61 -15.78
CA TYR A 254 5.56 1.96 -16.33
C TYR A 254 6.75 2.43 -17.16
N GLY A 255 7.89 1.73 -17.08
CA GLY A 255 9.12 2.04 -17.78
C GLY A 255 9.07 1.70 -19.28
N TYR A 256 10.14 2.04 -19.96
CA TYR A 256 10.44 1.56 -21.30
C TYR A 256 10.95 0.10 -21.24
N LYS A 257 11.55 -0.39 -22.31
CA LYS A 257 12.24 -1.70 -22.25
C LYS A 257 13.33 -1.65 -21.19
N LYS A 258 13.61 -2.80 -20.57
CA LYS A 258 14.68 -2.93 -19.58
C LYS A 258 16.00 -2.44 -20.18
N ASP A 259 16.61 -1.46 -19.50
CA ASP A 259 17.92 -0.93 -19.86
C ASP A 259 19.04 -1.77 -19.25
N ASP A 260 20.26 -1.54 -19.76
CA ASP A 260 21.48 -2.10 -19.19
C ASP A 260 21.93 -1.32 -17.94
N PHE A 261 21.10 -1.36 -16.90
CA PHE A 261 21.40 -0.84 -15.56
C PHE A 261 21.53 -1.98 -14.54
N PRO A 262 22.42 -1.87 -13.56
CA PRO A 262 22.68 -2.89 -12.54
C PRO A 262 21.58 -2.94 -11.45
N ILE A 263 20.33 -2.89 -11.85
CA ILE A 263 19.14 -2.97 -11.00
C ILE A 263 18.06 -3.76 -11.73
N GLU A 264 17.38 -4.67 -11.04
CA GLU A 264 16.40 -5.54 -11.71
C GLU A 264 15.06 -4.85 -11.96
N ASP A 265 14.63 -4.03 -11.02
CA ASP A 265 13.33 -3.34 -11.01
C ASP A 265 13.55 -1.82 -10.88
N GLN A 266 12.48 -1.07 -10.62
CA GLN A 266 12.50 0.41 -10.60
C GLN A 266 13.64 1.01 -9.76
N ALA A 267 14.39 1.93 -10.34
CA ALA A 267 15.42 2.70 -9.66
C ALA A 267 14.77 3.78 -8.77
N LEU A 268 14.16 3.34 -7.67
CA LEU A 268 13.42 4.16 -6.70
C LEU A 268 13.78 3.77 -5.27
N HIS A 269 14.06 4.78 -4.43
CA HIS A 269 14.49 4.62 -3.05
C HIS A 269 13.81 5.65 -2.15
N SER A 270 13.22 5.22 -1.04
CA SER A 270 12.68 6.09 0.01
C SER A 270 13.82 6.58 0.89
N HIS A 271 14.35 7.78 0.55
CA HIS A 271 15.58 8.30 1.13
C HIS A 271 15.38 8.87 2.53
N CYS A 272 14.37 9.75 2.72
CA CYS A 272 14.14 10.40 4.00
C CYS A 272 12.69 10.31 4.44
N LEU A 273 12.52 10.31 5.77
CA LEU A 273 11.23 10.41 6.46
C LEU A 273 11.32 11.44 7.59
N ASP A 274 10.55 12.51 7.49
CA ASP A 274 10.36 13.50 8.55
C ASP A 274 9.00 13.30 9.19
N LEU A 275 8.95 13.22 10.50
CA LEU A 275 7.71 13.10 11.28
C LEU A 275 7.87 13.73 12.67
N VAL A 276 6.75 13.93 13.33
CA VAL A 276 6.72 14.24 14.75
C VAL A 276 6.46 12.95 15.52
N HIS A 277 7.30 12.63 16.49
CA HIS A 277 7.11 11.43 17.31
C HIS A 277 5.71 11.46 17.97
N PRO A 278 4.87 10.43 17.73
CA PRO A 278 3.44 10.50 18.03
C PRO A 278 3.12 10.63 19.54
N ILE A 279 4.04 10.22 20.41
CA ILE A 279 3.87 10.26 21.86
C ILE A 279 4.61 11.45 22.49
N THR A 280 5.88 11.64 22.12
CA THR A 280 6.74 12.66 22.75
C THR A 280 6.61 14.05 22.13
N GLY A 281 6.02 14.17 20.94
CA GLY A 281 5.92 15.43 20.19
C GLY A 281 7.23 15.95 19.61
N LYS A 282 8.33 15.17 19.69
CA LYS A 282 9.64 15.57 19.18
C LYS A 282 9.68 15.45 17.64
N ALA A 283 10.16 16.48 16.96
CA ALA A 283 10.44 16.39 15.53
C ALA A 283 11.61 15.42 15.28
N MET A 284 11.44 14.51 14.34
CA MET A 284 12.42 13.47 14.00
C MET A 284 12.66 13.45 12.50
N HIS A 285 13.92 13.23 12.15
CA HIS A 285 14.38 13.06 10.78
C HIS A 285 15.13 11.74 10.67
N PHE A 286 14.77 10.92 9.68
CA PHE A 286 15.39 9.63 9.42
C PHE A 286 15.84 9.55 7.98
N GLU A 287 17.04 9.06 7.77
CA GLU A 287 17.60 8.80 6.45
C GLU A 287 17.94 7.32 6.30
N ALA A 288 17.68 6.77 5.12
CA ALA A 288 18.18 5.47 4.71
C ALA A 288 19.25 5.68 3.62
N PRO A 289 20.45 5.08 3.76
CA PRO A 289 21.46 5.16 2.71
C PRO A 289 20.93 4.46 1.46
N ALA A 290 21.20 5.07 0.29
CA ALA A 290 20.84 4.44 -0.97
C ALA A 290 21.59 3.11 -1.13
N PRO A 291 20.91 2.04 -1.55
CA PRO A 291 21.52 0.73 -1.71
C PRO A 291 22.52 0.71 -2.87
N ALA A 292 23.45 -0.24 -2.84
CA ALA A 292 24.56 -0.32 -3.79
C ALA A 292 24.08 -0.42 -5.25
N ASP A 293 22.98 -1.10 -5.52
CA ASP A 293 22.37 -1.22 -6.85
C ASP A 293 21.87 0.14 -7.37
N PHE A 294 21.26 0.97 -6.51
CA PHE A 294 20.83 2.32 -6.88
C PHE A 294 22.05 3.23 -7.17
N LEU A 295 23.07 3.19 -6.31
CA LEU A 295 24.31 3.98 -6.53
C LEU A 295 25.03 3.54 -7.81
N ALA A 296 25.06 2.24 -8.09
CA ALA A 296 25.61 1.72 -9.34
C ALA A 296 24.80 2.19 -10.57
N CYS A 297 23.48 2.38 -10.44
CA CYS A 297 22.67 2.99 -11.51
C CYS A 297 23.10 4.45 -11.79
N LEU A 298 23.33 5.26 -10.74
CA LEU A 298 23.78 6.63 -10.92
C LEU A 298 25.15 6.68 -11.62
N LYS A 299 26.08 5.80 -11.21
CA LYS A 299 27.39 5.69 -11.86
C LYS A 299 27.25 5.25 -13.32
N ARG A 300 26.39 4.28 -13.62
CA ARG A 300 26.14 3.82 -14.99
C ARG A 300 25.51 4.90 -15.86
N ALA A 301 24.62 5.73 -15.30
CA ALA A 301 24.06 6.89 -16.01
C ALA A 301 25.14 7.91 -16.36
N GLU A 302 26.10 8.17 -15.44
CA GLU A 302 27.23 9.05 -15.66
C GLU A 302 28.20 8.53 -16.75
N GLU A 303 28.40 7.22 -16.85
CA GLU A 303 29.20 6.59 -17.90
C GLU A 303 28.55 6.66 -19.30
N LYS A 304 27.24 6.87 -19.35
CA LYS A 304 26.45 6.97 -20.60
C LYS A 304 26.26 8.42 -21.07
N ASP A 305 26.60 9.42 -20.22
CA ASP A 305 26.55 10.85 -20.53
C ASP A 305 27.71 11.24 -21.40
#